data_977c47e1f6c293a7303a9f30fbffb2bc
#
_entry.id   977c47e1f6c293a7303a9f30fbffb2bc
#
_cell.length_a   1.000
_cell.length_b   1.000
_cell.length_c   1.000
_cell.angle_alpha   90.00
_cell.angle_beta   90.00
_cell.angle_gamma   90.00
#
_symmetry.space_group_name_H-M   'P 1'
#
loop_
_entity.id
_entity.type
_entity.pdbx_description
1 polymer ?
#
loop_
_entity_poly.entity_id
_entity_poly.type
_entity_poly.pdbx_seq_one_letter_code
_entity_poly.pdbx_strand_id
1 'polypeptide(L)'
;MEVWKDVTGYEGFYQVSNLGNVKNRNKKLKPNISNVGYKYVILSKNKNPKTCTIHRLVATAFIKNPNKKRCVNHKDGNKLNNHKDNLEWCTYTENRVHALNNKFGNNYSETHWNSKLSKKDVLDIKLKILEKKLTQKKIAKIYNVNQSTISDIKNKKIRNKYE
;
A
#
# COMPACT_ATOMS: atom_id res chain seq x y z
N MET A 1 -27.40 -6.16 5.90
CA MET A 1 -28.05 -4.94 6.46
C MET A 1 -26.99 -3.89 6.77
N GLU A 2 -27.25 -2.62 6.48
CA GLU A 2 -26.34 -1.50 6.83
C GLU A 2 -26.52 -1.13 8.30
N VAL A 3 -25.42 -1.19 9.06
CA VAL A 3 -25.37 -0.86 10.49
C VAL A 3 -24.53 0.39 10.68
N TRP A 4 -25.00 1.32 11.50
CA TRP A 4 -24.36 2.61 11.77
C TRP A 4 -23.83 2.68 13.19
N LYS A 5 -22.65 3.27 13.36
CA LYS A 5 -22.03 3.59 14.66
C LYS A 5 -21.49 5.00 14.66
N ASP A 6 -21.47 5.64 15.82
CA ASP A 6 -20.87 6.95 15.95
C ASP A 6 -19.38 6.91 15.63
N VAL A 7 -18.91 7.97 15.00
CA VAL A 7 -17.48 8.16 14.75
C VAL A 7 -16.80 8.57 16.04
N THR A 8 -15.83 7.80 16.49
CA THR A 8 -15.07 8.06 17.72
C THR A 8 -14.49 9.48 17.75
N GLY A 9 -14.80 10.23 18.80
CA GLY A 9 -14.46 11.65 18.97
C GLY A 9 -15.41 12.63 18.30
N TYR A 10 -16.43 12.13 17.55
CA TYR A 10 -17.46 12.90 16.87
C TYR A 10 -18.87 12.36 17.20
N GLU A 11 -19.04 11.77 18.36
CA GLU A 11 -20.30 11.19 18.84
C GLU A 11 -21.43 12.23 18.74
N GLY A 12 -22.58 11.80 18.23
CA GLY A 12 -23.75 12.67 18.02
C GLY A 12 -23.64 13.65 16.84
N PHE A 13 -22.47 13.76 16.18
CA PHE A 13 -22.27 14.61 14.99
C PHE A 13 -22.20 13.80 13.70
N TYR A 14 -21.45 12.69 13.73
CA TYR A 14 -21.21 11.86 12.55
C TYR A 14 -21.27 10.38 12.87
N GLN A 15 -21.81 9.61 11.93
CA GLN A 15 -21.85 8.15 11.98
C GLN A 15 -21.19 7.54 10.77
N VAL A 16 -20.59 6.38 10.95
CA VAL A 16 -20.01 5.56 9.90
C VAL A 16 -20.74 4.21 9.84
N SER A 17 -20.95 3.68 8.62
CA SER A 17 -21.58 2.38 8.44
C SER A 17 -20.56 1.26 8.21
N ASN A 18 -20.99 0.03 8.47
CA ASN A 18 -20.22 -1.19 8.14
C ASN A 18 -19.94 -1.36 6.64
N LEU A 19 -20.62 -0.61 5.78
CA LEU A 19 -20.44 -0.59 4.32
C LEU A 19 -19.47 0.51 3.85
N GLY A 20 -18.95 1.36 4.77
CA GLY A 20 -18.07 2.47 4.41
C GLY A 20 -18.78 3.75 4.01
N ASN A 21 -20.05 3.92 4.36
CA ASN A 21 -20.74 5.18 4.22
C ASN A 21 -20.54 6.03 5.49
N VAL A 22 -20.54 7.35 5.32
CA VAL A 22 -20.47 8.32 6.42
C VAL A 22 -21.63 9.28 6.31
N LYS A 23 -22.28 9.62 7.43
CA LYS A 23 -23.35 10.62 7.47
C LYS A 23 -23.17 11.55 8.67
N ASN A 24 -23.72 12.74 8.54
CA ASN A 24 -24.04 13.61 9.67
C ASN A 24 -25.53 13.45 10.03
N ARG A 25 -26.05 14.28 10.91
CA ARG A 25 -27.47 14.23 11.32
C ARG A 25 -28.43 14.36 10.14
N ASN A 26 -28.07 15.08 9.10
CA ASN A 26 -29.00 15.50 8.03
C ASN A 26 -28.85 14.66 6.76
N LYS A 27 -27.63 14.21 6.41
CA LYS A 27 -27.38 13.57 5.12
C LYS A 27 -26.14 12.67 5.12
N LYS A 28 -26.08 11.74 4.16
CA LYS A 28 -24.86 11.00 3.80
C LYS A 28 -23.85 11.97 3.17
N LEU A 29 -22.60 11.85 3.57
CA LEU A 29 -21.51 12.66 3.02
C LEU A 29 -20.97 12.01 1.73
N LYS A 30 -20.73 12.82 0.71
CA LYS A 30 -20.04 12.38 -0.49
C LYS A 30 -18.54 12.27 -0.19
N PRO A 31 -17.92 11.08 -0.36
CA PRO A 31 -16.48 10.94 -0.13
C PRO A 31 -15.68 11.57 -1.29
N ASN A 32 -14.51 12.09 -0.96
CA ASN A 32 -13.46 12.44 -1.91
C ASN A 32 -12.47 11.28 -2.03
N ILE A 33 -11.66 11.29 -3.10
CA ILE A 33 -10.58 10.33 -3.31
C ILE A 33 -9.25 11.08 -3.22
N SER A 34 -8.34 10.58 -2.38
CA SER A 34 -6.99 11.14 -2.26
C SER A 34 -6.10 10.74 -3.44
N ASN A 35 -4.99 11.47 -3.64
CA ASN A 35 -4.00 11.16 -4.69
C ASN A 35 -3.43 9.75 -4.62
N VAL A 36 -3.48 9.13 -3.41
CA VAL A 36 -3.04 7.73 -3.20
C VAL A 36 -4.19 6.73 -3.30
N GLY A 37 -5.39 7.16 -3.73
CA GLY A 37 -6.54 6.30 -4.05
C GLY A 37 -7.45 5.93 -2.88
N TYR A 38 -7.31 6.53 -1.69
CA TYR A 38 -8.21 6.27 -0.57
C TYR A 38 -9.41 7.20 -0.55
N LYS A 39 -10.59 6.66 -0.24
CA LYS A 39 -11.77 7.48 0.08
C LYS A 39 -11.61 8.17 1.43
N TYR A 40 -11.95 9.47 1.48
CA TYR A 40 -11.92 10.26 2.71
C TYR A 40 -13.10 11.23 2.79
N VAL A 41 -13.39 11.69 3.98
CA VAL A 41 -14.34 12.76 4.29
C VAL A 41 -13.66 13.80 5.18
N ILE A 42 -14.18 15.03 5.17
CA ILE A 42 -13.76 16.07 6.11
C ILE A 42 -14.82 16.15 7.19
N LEU A 43 -14.43 15.85 8.43
CA LEU A 43 -15.28 15.96 9.63
C LEU A 43 -14.90 17.24 10.39
N SER A 44 -15.87 17.96 10.88
CA SER A 44 -15.64 19.20 11.64
C SER A 44 -16.37 19.15 12.96
N LYS A 45 -15.66 19.47 14.06
CA LYS A 45 -16.22 19.69 15.39
C LYS A 45 -15.56 20.93 15.97
N ASN A 46 -16.37 21.84 16.55
CA ASN A 46 -15.91 23.12 17.08
C ASN A 46 -15.11 23.96 16.06
N LYS A 47 -15.60 24.02 14.83
CA LYS A 47 -14.97 24.75 13.69
C LYS A 47 -13.57 24.22 13.32
N ASN A 48 -13.17 23.05 13.81
CA ASN A 48 -11.89 22.43 13.49
C ASN A 48 -12.09 21.26 12.48
N PRO A 49 -11.84 21.48 11.16
CA PRO A 49 -11.99 20.45 10.13
C PRO A 49 -10.80 19.47 10.18
N LYS A 50 -11.10 18.17 10.06
CA LYS A 50 -10.10 17.11 9.98
C LYS A 50 -10.41 16.15 8.84
N THR A 51 -9.42 15.85 8.02
CA THR A 51 -9.50 14.81 7.00
C THR A 51 -9.44 13.43 7.65
N CYS A 52 -10.46 12.61 7.39
CA CYS A 52 -10.59 11.25 7.94
C CYS A 52 -10.77 10.26 6.80
N THR A 53 -9.89 9.27 6.69
CA THR A 53 -10.03 8.21 5.69
C THR A 53 -11.10 7.22 6.12
N ILE A 54 -11.97 6.82 5.18
CA ILE A 54 -13.16 6.00 5.49
C ILE A 54 -12.78 4.63 6.04
N HIS A 55 -11.78 3.94 5.44
CA HIS A 55 -11.33 2.64 5.95
C HIS A 55 -10.92 2.68 7.43
N ARG A 56 -10.29 3.78 7.89
CA ARG A 56 -9.92 3.93 9.30
C ARG A 56 -11.13 4.18 10.19
N LEU A 57 -12.09 4.98 9.72
CA LEU A 57 -13.34 5.19 10.45
C LEU A 57 -14.10 3.87 10.66
N VAL A 58 -14.24 3.07 9.58
CA VAL A 58 -14.88 1.75 9.64
C VAL A 58 -14.11 0.80 10.56
N ALA A 59 -12.79 0.71 10.38
CA ALA A 59 -11.97 -0.19 11.20
C ALA A 59 -12.06 0.17 12.70
N THR A 60 -12.01 1.46 13.03
CA THR A 60 -12.12 1.92 14.43
C THR A 60 -13.49 1.60 15.01
N ALA A 61 -14.57 1.74 14.25
CA ALA A 61 -15.93 1.55 14.75
C ALA A 61 -16.35 0.06 14.82
N PHE A 62 -15.85 -0.79 13.92
CA PHE A 62 -16.39 -2.15 13.73
C PHE A 62 -15.40 -3.29 13.96
N ILE A 63 -14.09 -3.04 13.98
CA ILE A 63 -13.08 -4.10 14.05
C ILE A 63 -12.28 -3.95 15.34
N LYS A 64 -12.30 -4.98 16.19
CA LYS A 64 -11.50 -5.01 17.42
C LYS A 64 -9.99 -4.95 17.08
N ASN A 65 -9.23 -4.18 17.86
CA ASN A 65 -7.78 -4.02 17.70
C ASN A 65 -7.05 -4.24 19.05
N PRO A 66 -7.08 -5.47 19.60
CA PRO A 66 -6.49 -5.75 20.92
C PRO A 66 -4.98 -5.49 20.95
N ASN A 67 -4.30 -5.73 19.82
CA ASN A 67 -2.84 -5.55 19.70
C ASN A 67 -2.42 -4.13 19.30
N LYS A 68 -3.35 -3.15 19.29
CA LYS A 68 -3.10 -1.75 18.95
C LYS A 68 -2.32 -1.57 17.64
N LYS A 69 -2.58 -2.41 16.64
CA LYS A 69 -1.96 -2.34 15.30
C LYS A 69 -2.27 -0.99 14.64
N ARG A 70 -1.31 -0.43 13.91
CA ARG A 70 -1.40 0.96 13.40
C ARG A 70 -1.97 1.07 12.00
N CYS A 71 -1.86 0.02 11.18
CA CYS A 71 -2.29 0.02 9.78
C CYS A 71 -3.65 -0.67 9.64
N VAL A 72 -4.41 -0.24 8.63
CA VAL A 72 -5.61 -0.94 8.16
C VAL A 72 -5.35 -1.40 6.74
N ASN A 73 -5.49 -2.69 6.50
CA ASN A 73 -5.33 -3.33 5.20
C ASN A 73 -6.70 -3.56 4.55
N HIS A 74 -6.74 -3.48 3.21
CA HIS A 74 -7.84 -3.95 2.38
C HIS A 74 -7.50 -5.35 1.89
N LYS A 75 -8.23 -6.37 2.33
CA LYS A 75 -7.93 -7.79 2.04
C LYS A 75 -7.92 -8.09 0.55
N ASP A 76 -8.79 -7.44 -0.22
CA ASP A 76 -8.89 -7.54 -1.68
C ASP A 76 -7.93 -6.59 -2.44
N GLY A 77 -7.16 -5.77 -1.74
CA GLY A 77 -6.28 -4.74 -2.31
C GLY A 77 -7.01 -3.53 -2.89
N ASN A 78 -8.33 -3.52 -2.93
CA ASN A 78 -9.12 -2.42 -3.47
C ASN A 78 -9.35 -1.33 -2.41
N LYS A 79 -8.62 -0.23 -2.49
CA LYS A 79 -8.69 0.91 -1.57
C LYS A 79 -10.07 1.60 -1.53
N LEU A 80 -10.92 1.33 -2.50
CA LEU A 80 -12.27 1.89 -2.58
C LEU A 80 -13.33 1.01 -1.91
N ASN A 81 -13.01 -0.26 -1.62
CA ASN A 81 -13.89 -1.20 -0.94
C ASN A 81 -13.70 -1.12 0.58
N ASN A 82 -14.45 -0.22 1.22
CA ASN A 82 -14.35 0.05 2.66
C ASN A 82 -15.37 -0.75 3.50
N HIS A 83 -15.90 -1.88 2.98
CA HIS A 83 -16.73 -2.77 3.74
C HIS A 83 -15.97 -3.37 4.94
N LYS A 84 -16.59 -3.46 6.13
CA LYS A 84 -15.92 -3.95 7.35
C LYS A 84 -15.26 -5.32 7.18
N ASP A 85 -15.88 -6.22 6.41
CA ASP A 85 -15.39 -7.60 6.21
C ASP A 85 -14.18 -7.66 5.29
N ASN A 86 -13.95 -6.59 4.51
CA ASN A 86 -12.77 -6.42 3.66
C ASN A 86 -11.60 -5.75 4.37
N LEU A 87 -11.81 -5.23 5.58
CA LEU A 87 -10.78 -4.51 6.32
C LEU A 87 -10.23 -5.35 7.47
N GLU A 88 -8.97 -5.11 7.81
CA GLU A 88 -8.31 -5.71 8.97
C GLU A 88 -7.25 -4.78 9.54
N TRP A 89 -7.05 -4.84 10.86
CA TRP A 89 -5.91 -4.18 11.50
C TRP A 89 -4.65 -5.01 11.28
N CYS A 90 -3.58 -4.36 10.84
CA CYS A 90 -2.30 -5.00 10.58
C CYS A 90 -1.12 -4.13 11.02
N THR A 91 0.04 -4.74 11.18
CA THR A 91 1.32 -4.05 11.27
C THR A 91 1.76 -3.58 9.88
N TYR A 92 2.74 -2.69 9.83
CA TYR A 92 3.33 -2.26 8.56
C TYR A 92 3.96 -3.44 7.79
N THR A 93 4.62 -4.35 8.51
CA THR A 93 5.25 -5.55 7.92
C THR A 93 4.20 -6.49 7.33
N GLU A 94 3.13 -6.81 8.09
CA GLU A 94 2.02 -7.66 7.61
C GLU A 94 1.38 -7.06 6.34
N ASN A 95 1.11 -5.75 6.35
CA ASN A 95 0.53 -5.07 5.19
C ASN A 95 1.44 -5.14 3.96
N ARG A 96 2.75 -4.99 4.16
CA ARG A 96 3.73 -5.11 3.08
C ARG A 96 3.81 -6.53 2.52
N VAL A 97 3.83 -7.54 3.39
CA VAL A 97 3.83 -8.96 2.98
C VAL A 97 2.56 -9.29 2.21
N HIS A 98 1.39 -8.84 2.70
CA HIS A 98 0.12 -9.02 2.01
C HIS A 98 0.13 -8.40 0.61
N ALA A 99 0.62 -7.17 0.47
CA ALA A 99 0.74 -6.50 -0.83
C ALA A 99 1.68 -7.25 -1.80
N LEU A 100 2.79 -7.81 -1.29
CA LEU A 100 3.74 -8.60 -2.08
C LEU A 100 3.13 -9.92 -2.56
N ASN A 101 2.48 -10.66 -1.67
CA ASN A 101 1.91 -11.98 -1.97
C ASN A 101 0.75 -11.89 -2.98
N ASN A 102 -0.03 -10.83 -2.90
CA ASN A 102 -1.20 -10.64 -3.75
C ASN A 102 -0.92 -9.74 -4.98
N LYS A 103 0.33 -9.34 -5.20
CA LYS A 103 0.75 -8.44 -6.30
C LYS A 103 -0.05 -7.12 -6.34
N PHE A 104 -0.58 -6.66 -5.21
CA PHE A 104 -1.37 -5.41 -5.11
C PHE A 104 -0.51 -4.14 -5.15
N GLY A 105 0.80 -4.27 -5.06
CA GLY A 105 1.71 -3.14 -5.26
C GLY A 105 2.03 -3.01 -6.74
N ASN A 106 1.58 -1.93 -7.37
CA ASN A 106 2.26 -1.49 -8.56
C ASN A 106 3.75 -1.33 -8.23
N ASN A 107 4.60 -1.95 -9.03
CA ASN A 107 5.96 -1.51 -9.24
C ASN A 107 7.06 -2.05 -8.35
N TYR A 108 6.95 -3.32 -8.00
CA TYR A 108 8.17 -4.10 -7.79
C TYR A 108 8.29 -5.23 -8.81
N SER A 109 7.53 -5.19 -9.90
CA SER A 109 7.62 -6.10 -11.02
C SER A 109 8.33 -5.45 -12.21
N GLU A 110 8.67 -6.24 -13.18
CA GLU A 110 9.32 -5.95 -14.45
C GLU A 110 8.73 -4.77 -15.25
N THR A 111 7.55 -4.27 -14.85
CA THR A 111 6.80 -3.20 -15.52
C THR A 111 7.01 -1.81 -14.93
N HIS A 112 7.92 -1.64 -13.93
CA HIS A 112 8.26 -0.29 -13.54
C HIS A 112 8.99 0.37 -14.71
N TRP A 113 8.43 1.45 -15.26
CA TRP A 113 9.02 2.21 -16.37
C TRP A 113 10.50 2.61 -16.14
N ASN A 114 10.95 2.62 -14.87
CA ASN A 114 12.36 2.83 -14.48
C ASN A 114 13.15 1.52 -14.28
N SER A 115 12.53 0.33 -14.41
CA SER A 115 13.25 -0.93 -14.32
C SER A 115 13.89 -1.25 -15.68
N LYS A 116 15.14 -0.83 -15.85
CA LYS A 116 15.90 -1.07 -17.08
C LYS A 116 16.33 -2.53 -17.29
N LEU A 117 16.13 -3.39 -16.29
CA LEU A 117 16.58 -4.78 -16.27
C LEU A 117 15.43 -5.74 -16.01
N SER A 118 15.24 -6.73 -16.88
CA SER A 118 14.35 -7.87 -16.66
C SER A 118 14.99 -8.93 -15.75
N LYS A 119 14.22 -9.94 -15.31
CA LYS A 119 14.76 -11.11 -14.60
C LYS A 119 15.86 -11.81 -15.38
N LYS A 120 15.65 -11.98 -16.69
CA LYS A 120 16.60 -12.61 -17.60
C LYS A 120 17.90 -11.82 -17.63
N ASP A 121 17.83 -10.48 -17.70
CA ASP A 121 19.02 -9.62 -17.69
C ASP A 121 19.78 -9.74 -16.38
N VAL A 122 19.09 -9.79 -15.25
CA VAL A 122 19.74 -9.95 -13.93
C VAL A 122 20.46 -11.29 -13.80
N LEU A 123 19.85 -12.37 -14.30
CA LEU A 123 20.48 -13.69 -14.32
C LEU A 123 21.71 -13.71 -15.23
N ASP A 124 21.62 -13.13 -16.43
CA ASP A 124 22.73 -13.06 -17.37
C ASP A 124 23.87 -12.17 -16.82
N ILE A 125 23.56 -11.06 -16.18
CA ILE A 125 24.55 -10.24 -15.46
C ILE A 125 25.26 -11.05 -14.38
N LYS A 126 24.54 -11.84 -13.57
CA LYS A 126 25.13 -12.72 -12.53
C LYS A 126 26.11 -13.72 -13.17
N LEU A 127 25.73 -14.35 -14.28
CA LEU A 127 26.61 -15.27 -15.02
C LEU A 127 27.87 -14.56 -15.53
N LYS A 128 27.74 -13.41 -16.18
CA LYS A 128 28.88 -12.61 -16.66
C LYS A 128 29.84 -12.17 -15.54
N ILE A 129 29.29 -11.86 -14.36
CA ILE A 129 30.10 -11.55 -13.17
C ILE A 129 30.88 -12.79 -12.69
N LEU A 130 30.28 -13.97 -12.68
CA LEU A 130 30.91 -15.23 -12.28
C LEU A 130 32.01 -15.65 -13.27
N GLU A 131 31.79 -15.48 -14.56
CA GLU A 131 32.77 -15.79 -15.61
C GLU A 131 34.04 -14.93 -15.53
N LYS A 132 34.00 -13.77 -14.86
CA LYS A 132 35.12 -12.82 -14.69
C LYS A 132 35.78 -12.35 -15.99
N LYS A 133 35.17 -12.59 -17.15
CA LYS A 133 35.69 -12.18 -18.47
C LYS A 133 35.49 -10.70 -18.75
N LEU A 134 34.52 -10.07 -18.11
CA LEU A 134 34.17 -8.66 -18.31
C LEU A 134 34.26 -7.88 -16.98
N THR A 135 34.72 -6.63 -17.10
CA THR A 135 34.67 -5.72 -15.94
C THR A 135 33.23 -5.26 -15.67
N GLN A 136 32.90 -4.92 -14.43
CA GLN A 136 31.58 -4.40 -14.09
C GLN A 136 31.19 -3.18 -14.93
N LYS A 137 32.16 -2.33 -15.29
CA LYS A 137 31.95 -1.17 -16.17
C LYS A 137 31.53 -1.59 -17.58
N LYS A 138 32.14 -2.63 -18.14
CA LYS A 138 31.74 -3.18 -19.46
C LYS A 138 30.36 -3.82 -19.41
N ILE A 139 30.05 -4.60 -18.36
CA ILE A 139 28.73 -5.18 -18.15
C ILE A 139 27.66 -4.07 -18.05
N ALA A 140 27.90 -3.04 -17.25
CA ALA A 140 27.00 -1.90 -17.10
C ALA A 140 26.68 -1.23 -18.45
N LYS A 141 27.68 -1.08 -19.33
CA LYS A 141 27.50 -0.51 -20.67
C LYS A 141 26.63 -1.40 -21.55
N ILE A 142 26.80 -2.73 -21.51
CA ILE A 142 25.98 -3.70 -22.30
C ILE A 142 24.50 -3.59 -21.97
N TYR A 143 24.17 -3.43 -20.68
CA TYR A 143 22.78 -3.36 -20.20
C TYR A 143 22.24 -1.93 -20.02
N ASN A 144 23.00 -0.92 -20.44
CA ASN A 144 22.65 0.50 -20.32
C ASN A 144 22.21 0.90 -18.90
N VAL A 145 22.99 0.48 -17.90
CA VAL A 145 22.79 0.78 -16.48
C VAL A 145 24.07 1.37 -15.86
N ASN A 146 23.93 1.94 -14.65
CA ASN A 146 25.09 2.42 -13.91
C ASN A 146 25.95 1.26 -13.38
N GLN A 147 27.26 1.44 -13.25
CA GLN A 147 28.15 0.45 -12.66
C GLN A 147 27.74 0.08 -11.22
N SER A 148 27.19 1.04 -10.46
CA SER A 148 26.64 0.80 -9.12
C SER A 148 25.55 -0.28 -9.13
N THR A 149 24.68 -0.30 -10.14
CA THR A 149 23.65 -1.33 -10.32
C THR A 149 24.26 -2.73 -10.43
N ILE A 150 25.36 -2.86 -11.20
CA ILE A 150 26.07 -4.14 -11.36
C ILE A 150 26.76 -4.53 -10.03
N SER A 151 27.32 -3.56 -9.31
CA SER A 151 27.89 -3.78 -7.98
C SER A 151 26.85 -4.25 -6.96
N ASP A 152 25.65 -3.67 -7.00
CA ASP A 152 24.54 -4.06 -6.12
C ASP A 152 24.03 -5.46 -6.43
N ILE A 153 23.96 -5.86 -7.70
CA ILE A 153 23.63 -7.22 -8.13
C ILE A 153 24.70 -8.20 -7.64
N LYS A 154 25.99 -7.87 -7.80
CA LYS A 154 27.13 -8.68 -7.32
C LYS A 154 27.09 -8.89 -5.80
N ASN A 155 26.82 -7.82 -5.05
CA ASN A 155 26.85 -7.83 -3.59
C ASN A 155 25.54 -8.28 -2.94
N LYS A 156 24.58 -8.83 -3.71
CA LYS A 156 23.23 -9.22 -3.24
C LYS A 156 22.49 -8.10 -2.49
N LYS A 157 22.88 -6.84 -2.66
CA LYS A 157 22.18 -5.68 -2.08
C LYS A 157 20.83 -5.43 -2.75
N ILE A 158 20.69 -5.80 -4.02
CA ILE A 158 19.39 -6.03 -4.63
C ILE A 158 18.90 -7.33 -4.03
N ARG A 159 18.06 -7.24 -2.99
CA ARG A 159 17.40 -8.40 -2.37
C ARG A 159 16.90 -9.31 -3.47
N ASN A 160 17.14 -10.62 -3.31
CA ASN A 160 16.65 -11.67 -4.17
C ASN A 160 15.14 -11.50 -4.45
N LYS A 161 14.83 -10.72 -5.46
CA LYS A 161 13.48 -10.50 -5.97
C LYS A 161 13.08 -11.60 -6.93
N TYR A 162 13.98 -12.54 -7.15
CA TYR A 162 13.94 -13.49 -8.26
C TYR A 162 14.28 -14.93 -7.82
N GLU A 163 14.34 -15.20 -6.52
CA GLU A 163 14.31 -16.56 -5.94
C GLU A 163 12.91 -16.92 -5.53
#